data_9ad0d35d35499997733b7ae125285a6c
#
_entry.id   9ad0d35d35499997733b7ae125285a6c
#
_cell.length_a   1.000
_cell.length_b   1.000
_cell.length_c   1.000
_cell.angle_alpha   90.00
_cell.angle_beta   90.00
_cell.angle_gamma   90.00
#
_symmetry.space_group_name_H-M   'P 1'
#
loop_
_entity.id
_entity.type
_entity.pdbx_description
1 polymer ?
#
loop_
_entity_poly.entity_id
_entity_poly.type
_entity_poly.pdbx_seq_one_letter_code
_entity_poly.pdbx_strand_id
1 'polypeptide(L)'
;MTNAQLSLEIAKRYKVSILLARILILRGVRSPEEAEHWLNWDLPCEHDPFLMKNMDKAIKLVSAARESKKKVWVYGDYDLDGISGSAILAGALGDWGLPVNWMLPNRFDGGYGLSAVTLQKMKDSGAECLILIDTGITATEEIKAAKEFGMQVLVLDHHKPSGEGLPNADAILDPFLEDCEYPNKSLCAAGVAYKFLYALYQKTGKPLSDLEKYLPLVSLSTLADIVPMSAENLYLTRKGMGKFSDSDCLAIQILYERLASDKNFVGSSDIHYRMAPLLNASGRMESPDTSLKFLLCKDKEEIEALYEKLTEYNTQRRKVELDIYAQAIKRLKEIYGSNLPRVLVIDFLEWNIGVVGIVAARMAQEYKRPTAIISVQSDGIAVASARSAGSFNWHAALFPCRDIFIRWGGHVKAAGFNIAAEKINELRIRMEEQANIQGFVPVLEESINYDLEVSLSEINLNFLHELKKLEPFGNENSYPVFLARQIAVRGLRLLNGGHIRFYAVQGRTSISAIAFNKSYLADSLKKGDVDLIFEARSNVYQGVESVQLIVAGVV
;
A
#
# COMPACT_ATOMS: atom_id res chain seq x y z
N MET A 1 13.93 10.90 -33.19
CA MET A 1 14.54 11.85 -32.22
C MET A 1 15.37 11.05 -31.24
N THR A 2 16.59 11.49 -30.92
CA THR A 2 17.39 10.84 -29.86
C THR A 2 16.89 11.24 -28.48
N ASN A 3 17.15 10.45 -27.43
CA ASN A 3 16.75 10.79 -26.06
C ASN A 3 17.30 12.17 -25.62
N ALA A 4 18.51 12.54 -26.07
CA ALA A 4 19.09 13.85 -25.79
C ALA A 4 18.31 15.00 -26.46
N GLN A 5 17.89 14.83 -27.71
CA GLN A 5 17.06 15.82 -28.40
C GLN A 5 15.67 15.95 -27.75
N LEU A 6 15.06 14.82 -27.40
CA LEU A 6 13.75 14.78 -26.74
C LEU A 6 13.81 15.46 -25.35
N SER A 7 14.86 15.20 -24.57
CA SER A 7 15.01 15.85 -23.24
C SER A 7 15.16 17.37 -23.33
N LEU A 8 15.87 17.86 -24.34
CA LEU A 8 16.02 19.31 -24.59
C LEU A 8 14.68 19.95 -25.02
N GLU A 9 13.92 19.25 -25.87
CA GLU A 9 12.60 19.73 -26.33
C GLU A 9 11.59 19.79 -25.19
N ILE A 10 11.48 18.71 -24.38
CA ILE A 10 10.62 18.68 -23.19
C ILE A 10 11.01 19.80 -22.21
N ALA A 11 12.31 19.93 -21.90
CA ALA A 11 12.82 20.94 -20.98
C ALA A 11 12.45 22.35 -21.44
N LYS A 12 12.61 22.64 -22.73
CA LYS A 12 12.27 23.94 -23.32
C LYS A 12 10.76 24.22 -23.31
N ARG A 13 9.95 23.24 -23.75
CA ARG A 13 8.50 23.37 -23.90
C ARG A 13 7.80 23.58 -22.56
N TYR A 14 8.18 22.81 -21.55
CA TYR A 14 7.52 22.80 -20.23
C TYR A 14 8.30 23.61 -19.17
N LYS A 15 9.40 24.26 -19.54
CA LYS A 15 10.26 25.07 -18.64
C LYS A 15 10.68 24.29 -17.40
N VAL A 16 11.15 23.07 -17.60
CA VAL A 16 11.71 22.18 -16.57
C VAL A 16 13.18 21.91 -16.82
N SER A 17 13.90 21.41 -15.81
CA SER A 17 15.30 21.02 -15.96
C SER A 17 15.48 19.86 -16.95
N ILE A 18 16.64 19.80 -17.60
CA ILE A 18 17.00 18.66 -18.47
C ILE A 18 17.00 17.37 -17.65
N LEU A 19 17.39 17.43 -16.39
CA LEU A 19 17.38 16.27 -15.49
C LEU A 19 15.98 15.71 -15.30
N LEU A 20 14.96 16.55 -15.06
CA LEU A 20 13.57 16.11 -14.97
C LEU A 20 13.09 15.50 -16.30
N ALA A 21 13.43 16.12 -17.43
CA ALA A 21 13.09 15.59 -18.75
C ALA A 21 13.71 14.20 -19.01
N ARG A 22 14.94 13.97 -18.56
CA ARG A 22 15.62 12.66 -18.64
C ARG A 22 14.89 11.61 -17.79
N ILE A 23 14.42 11.97 -16.59
CA ILE A 23 13.62 11.07 -15.73
C ILE A 23 12.30 10.69 -16.43
N LEU A 24 11.60 11.63 -17.06
CA LEU A 24 10.38 11.35 -17.84
C LEU A 24 10.62 10.34 -18.96
N ILE A 25 11.73 10.49 -19.69
CA ILE A 25 12.12 9.56 -20.77
C ILE A 25 12.37 8.15 -20.22
N LEU A 26 13.02 8.03 -19.05
CA LEU A 26 13.20 6.73 -18.38
C LEU A 26 11.87 6.09 -17.98
N ARG A 27 10.84 6.89 -17.68
CA ARG A 27 9.47 6.45 -17.40
C ARG A 27 8.64 6.16 -18.63
N GLY A 28 9.27 6.09 -19.79
CA GLY A 28 8.61 5.68 -21.01
C GLY A 28 8.07 6.80 -21.87
N VAL A 29 8.23 8.07 -21.50
CA VAL A 29 7.85 9.22 -22.34
C VAL A 29 8.64 9.22 -23.64
N ARG A 30 7.94 9.27 -24.78
CA ARG A 30 8.51 9.20 -26.12
C ARG A 30 8.25 10.46 -26.97
N SER A 31 7.36 11.34 -26.49
CA SER A 31 7.07 12.64 -27.13
C SER A 31 6.89 13.75 -26.10
N PRO A 32 6.99 15.02 -26.51
CA PRO A 32 6.65 16.14 -25.62
C PRO A 32 5.20 16.10 -25.16
N GLU A 33 4.27 15.65 -25.98
CA GLU A 33 2.85 15.53 -25.68
C GLU A 33 2.60 14.52 -24.54
N GLU A 34 3.30 13.38 -24.56
CA GLU A 34 3.23 12.40 -23.48
C GLU A 34 3.78 12.96 -22.15
N ALA A 35 4.77 13.85 -22.20
CA ALA A 35 5.29 14.52 -21.01
C ALA A 35 4.23 15.40 -20.32
N GLU A 36 3.26 15.90 -21.07
CA GLU A 36 2.19 16.74 -20.51
C GLU A 36 1.36 15.99 -19.45
N HIS A 37 1.04 14.71 -19.67
CA HIS A 37 0.30 13.88 -18.70
C HIS A 37 1.03 13.73 -17.36
N TRP A 38 2.37 13.82 -17.39
CA TRP A 38 3.16 13.78 -16.18
C TRP A 38 3.28 15.13 -15.48
N LEU A 39 3.29 16.21 -16.24
CA LEU A 39 3.60 17.56 -15.73
C LEU A 39 2.34 18.39 -15.44
N ASN A 40 1.22 18.09 -16.08
CA ASN A 40 -0.06 18.78 -15.91
C ASN A 40 -1.03 17.90 -15.12
N TRP A 41 -1.23 18.24 -13.86
CA TRP A 41 -2.11 17.49 -12.94
C TRP A 41 -3.60 17.66 -13.24
N ASP A 42 -3.96 18.70 -14.00
CA ASP A 42 -5.35 18.99 -14.37
C ASP A 42 -5.80 18.30 -15.65
N LEU A 43 -4.86 17.65 -16.37
CA LEU A 43 -5.19 16.93 -17.59
C LEU A 43 -6.02 15.68 -17.25
N PRO A 44 -7.31 15.63 -17.67
CA PRO A 44 -8.16 14.49 -17.34
C PRO A 44 -7.63 13.18 -17.93
N CYS A 45 -7.64 12.14 -17.12
CA CYS A 45 -7.25 10.78 -17.53
C CYS A 45 -8.16 9.75 -16.86
N GLU A 46 -9.48 9.97 -16.93
CA GLU A 46 -10.47 9.05 -16.41
C GLU A 46 -11.10 8.23 -17.53
N HIS A 47 -11.28 6.93 -17.27
CA HIS A 47 -12.02 6.06 -18.17
C HIS A 47 -13.53 6.10 -17.87
N ASP A 48 -14.34 5.86 -18.89
CA ASP A 48 -15.79 5.71 -18.74
C ASP A 48 -16.11 4.56 -17.78
N PRO A 49 -16.78 4.80 -16.63
CA PRO A 49 -17.11 3.76 -15.68
C PRO A 49 -18.02 2.67 -16.25
N PHE A 50 -18.80 2.95 -17.28
CA PHE A 50 -19.69 1.97 -17.93
C PHE A 50 -18.94 0.91 -18.76
N LEU A 51 -17.64 1.08 -19.00
CA LEU A 51 -16.78 0.02 -19.54
C LEU A 51 -16.51 -1.10 -18.52
N MET A 52 -16.76 -0.84 -17.22
CA MET A 52 -16.62 -1.88 -16.20
C MET A 52 -17.80 -2.86 -16.29
N LYS A 53 -17.48 -4.14 -16.49
CA LYS A 53 -18.48 -5.21 -16.64
C LYS A 53 -19.48 -5.21 -15.48
N ASN A 54 -20.75 -5.38 -15.80
CA ASN A 54 -21.88 -5.38 -14.84
C ASN A 54 -22.23 -4.04 -14.18
N MET A 55 -21.65 -2.91 -14.59
CA MET A 55 -21.94 -1.59 -14.00
C MET A 55 -23.44 -1.30 -13.95
N ASP A 56 -24.17 -1.47 -15.07
CA ASP A 56 -25.62 -1.26 -15.12
C ASP A 56 -26.41 -2.20 -14.19
N LYS A 57 -25.93 -3.45 -13.99
CA LYS A 57 -26.56 -4.39 -13.05
C LYS A 57 -26.38 -3.94 -11.61
N ALA A 58 -25.20 -3.49 -11.24
CA ALA A 58 -24.90 -2.96 -9.91
C ALA A 58 -25.74 -1.72 -9.60
N ILE A 59 -25.85 -0.77 -10.54
CA ILE A 59 -26.68 0.43 -10.40
C ILE A 59 -28.15 0.04 -10.21
N LYS A 60 -28.69 -0.86 -11.03
CA LYS A 60 -30.09 -1.33 -10.89
C LYS A 60 -30.35 -1.98 -9.54
N LEU A 61 -29.42 -2.81 -9.04
CA LEU A 61 -29.52 -3.49 -7.76
C LEU A 61 -29.63 -2.46 -6.62
N VAL A 62 -28.71 -1.51 -6.58
CA VAL A 62 -28.65 -0.49 -5.50
C VAL A 62 -29.83 0.48 -5.61
N SER A 63 -30.27 0.84 -6.84
CA SER A 63 -31.47 1.66 -7.05
C SER A 63 -32.75 0.99 -6.54
N ALA A 64 -32.91 -0.29 -6.85
CA ALA A 64 -34.04 -1.08 -6.34
C ALA A 64 -34.01 -1.23 -4.81
N ALA A 65 -32.81 -1.38 -4.23
CA ALA A 65 -32.66 -1.41 -2.77
C ALA A 65 -33.11 -0.10 -2.11
N ARG A 66 -32.76 1.05 -2.72
CA ARG A 66 -33.22 2.37 -2.25
C ARG A 66 -34.72 2.54 -2.37
N GLU A 67 -35.30 2.24 -3.53
CA GLU A 67 -36.75 2.38 -3.78
C GLU A 67 -37.56 1.49 -2.84
N SER A 68 -37.10 0.27 -2.59
CA SER A 68 -37.74 -0.69 -1.68
C SER A 68 -37.38 -0.48 -0.21
N LYS A 69 -36.57 0.53 0.12
CA LYS A 69 -36.07 0.83 1.48
C LYS A 69 -35.44 -0.37 2.16
N LYS A 70 -34.70 -1.17 1.40
CA LYS A 70 -34.02 -2.36 1.93
C LYS A 70 -32.95 -1.99 2.93
N LYS A 71 -32.71 -2.88 3.89
CA LYS A 71 -31.62 -2.75 4.84
C LYS A 71 -30.32 -3.22 4.21
N VAL A 72 -29.45 -2.25 3.84
CA VAL A 72 -28.19 -2.48 3.14
C VAL A 72 -27.04 -2.52 4.13
N TRP A 73 -26.14 -3.48 3.94
CA TRP A 73 -24.88 -3.61 4.66
C TRP A 73 -23.70 -3.50 3.70
N VAL A 74 -22.67 -2.77 4.09
CA VAL A 74 -21.36 -2.75 3.47
C VAL A 74 -20.42 -3.59 4.34
N TYR A 75 -19.73 -4.55 3.73
CA TYR A 75 -18.70 -5.34 4.39
C TYR A 75 -17.38 -5.15 3.63
N GLY A 76 -16.41 -4.52 4.30
CA GLY A 76 -15.07 -4.27 3.73
C GLY A 76 -14.01 -5.21 4.28
N ASP A 77 -12.77 -5.09 3.77
CA ASP A 77 -11.61 -5.69 4.43
C ASP A 77 -11.10 -4.80 5.58
N TYR A 78 -10.18 -5.33 6.39
CA TYR A 78 -9.67 -4.67 7.62
C TYR A 78 -8.54 -3.68 7.36
N ASP A 79 -7.98 -3.61 6.17
CA ASP A 79 -6.91 -2.67 5.83
C ASP A 79 -7.44 -1.35 5.24
N LEU A 80 -6.53 -0.44 4.91
CA LEU A 80 -6.92 0.91 4.51
C LEU A 80 -7.69 0.95 3.19
N ASP A 81 -7.54 -0.03 2.29
CA ASP A 81 -8.32 -0.09 1.05
C ASP A 81 -9.78 -0.46 1.36
N GLY A 82 -10.01 -1.55 2.09
CA GLY A 82 -11.35 -1.94 2.53
C GLY A 82 -12.01 -0.90 3.44
N ILE A 83 -11.26 -0.29 4.36
CA ILE A 83 -11.75 0.79 5.24
C ILE A 83 -12.15 2.03 4.41
N SER A 84 -11.30 2.48 3.50
CA SER A 84 -11.57 3.67 2.66
C SER A 84 -12.73 3.42 1.70
N GLY A 85 -12.78 2.24 1.06
CA GLY A 85 -13.88 1.82 0.20
C GLY A 85 -15.21 1.79 0.95
N SER A 86 -15.21 1.25 2.18
CA SER A 86 -16.39 1.25 3.06
C SER A 86 -16.83 2.65 3.44
N ALA A 87 -15.89 3.56 3.77
CA ALA A 87 -16.20 4.95 4.09
C ALA A 87 -16.79 5.70 2.90
N ILE A 88 -16.22 5.51 1.70
CA ILE A 88 -16.72 6.12 0.46
C ILE A 88 -18.16 5.63 0.17
N LEU A 89 -18.40 4.32 0.24
CA LEU A 89 -19.72 3.75 0.00
C LEU A 89 -20.74 4.23 1.03
N ALA A 90 -20.41 4.16 2.33
CA ALA A 90 -21.32 4.58 3.39
C ALA A 90 -21.68 6.07 3.29
N GLY A 91 -20.68 6.92 3.03
CA GLY A 91 -20.89 8.35 2.87
C GLY A 91 -21.71 8.69 1.62
N ALA A 92 -21.26 8.24 0.44
CA ALA A 92 -21.88 8.64 -0.83
C ALA A 92 -23.26 8.00 -1.06
N LEU A 93 -23.47 6.76 -0.67
CA LEU A 93 -24.82 6.14 -0.72
C LEU A 93 -25.78 6.82 0.27
N GLY A 94 -25.30 7.20 1.47
CA GLY A 94 -26.07 8.00 2.42
C GLY A 94 -26.47 9.35 1.85
N ASP A 95 -25.56 10.06 1.22
CA ASP A 95 -25.81 11.33 0.52
C ASP A 95 -26.76 11.18 -0.68
N TRP A 96 -26.78 10.01 -1.29
CA TRP A 96 -27.70 9.65 -2.36
C TRP A 96 -29.10 9.21 -1.85
N GLY A 97 -29.29 9.13 -0.53
CA GLY A 97 -30.55 8.77 0.12
C GLY A 97 -30.72 7.26 0.34
N LEU A 98 -29.64 6.50 0.39
CA LEU A 98 -29.59 5.09 0.77
C LEU A 98 -28.62 4.93 1.95
N PRO A 99 -29.08 5.11 3.20
CA PRO A 99 -28.22 4.88 4.35
C PRO A 99 -27.87 3.37 4.44
N VAL A 100 -26.62 3.10 4.74
CA VAL A 100 -26.10 1.74 4.86
C VAL A 100 -25.56 1.49 6.27
N ASN A 101 -25.67 0.26 6.72
CA ASN A 101 -24.90 -0.23 7.86
C ASN A 101 -23.55 -0.74 7.34
N TRP A 102 -22.57 -0.85 8.21
CA TRP A 102 -21.27 -1.38 7.83
C TRP A 102 -20.73 -2.35 8.87
N MET A 103 -19.84 -3.24 8.44
CA MET A 103 -19.11 -4.17 9.28
C MET A 103 -17.76 -4.46 8.62
N LEU A 104 -16.71 -4.58 9.43
CA LEU A 104 -15.39 -4.97 9.00
C LEU A 104 -14.97 -6.26 9.72
N PRO A 105 -14.16 -7.14 9.09
CA PRO A 105 -13.63 -8.31 9.75
C PRO A 105 -12.66 -7.92 10.86
N ASN A 106 -12.73 -8.62 11.98
CA ASN A 106 -11.70 -8.52 12.99
C ASN A 106 -10.71 -9.67 12.83
N ARG A 107 -9.45 -9.33 12.67
CA ARG A 107 -8.34 -10.29 12.50
C ARG A 107 -8.23 -11.27 13.67
N PHE A 108 -8.66 -10.85 14.86
CA PHE A 108 -8.61 -11.64 16.09
C PHE A 108 -9.81 -12.57 16.28
N ASP A 109 -10.92 -12.35 15.55
CA ASP A 109 -12.19 -13.09 15.71
C ASP A 109 -12.42 -14.18 14.64
N GLY A 110 -11.39 -14.68 13.98
CA GLY A 110 -11.57 -15.77 13.01
C GLY A 110 -10.91 -15.59 11.64
N GLY A 111 -10.13 -14.54 11.46
CA GLY A 111 -9.27 -14.39 10.29
C GLY A 111 -9.80 -13.49 9.19
N TYR A 112 -9.29 -13.70 8.00
CA TYR A 112 -9.51 -12.91 6.80
C TYR A 112 -10.83 -13.28 6.11
N GLY A 113 -11.53 -12.26 5.59
CA GLY A 113 -12.68 -12.41 4.70
C GLY A 113 -14.02 -12.59 5.42
N LEU A 114 -15.06 -12.73 4.61
CA LEU A 114 -16.43 -12.95 5.07
C LEU A 114 -16.55 -14.32 5.77
N SER A 115 -17.25 -14.38 6.89
CA SER A 115 -17.44 -15.62 7.66
C SER A 115 -18.92 -15.95 7.88
N ALA A 116 -19.23 -17.23 8.10
CA ALA A 116 -20.60 -17.66 8.44
C ALA A 116 -21.14 -16.96 9.70
N VAL A 117 -20.27 -16.69 10.69
CA VAL A 117 -20.66 -15.98 11.92
C VAL A 117 -21.04 -14.54 11.60
N THR A 118 -20.28 -13.88 10.73
CA THR A 118 -20.55 -12.50 10.30
C THR A 118 -21.85 -12.42 9.50
N LEU A 119 -22.07 -13.34 8.58
CA LEU A 119 -23.31 -13.44 7.80
C LEU A 119 -24.52 -13.67 8.69
N GLN A 120 -24.41 -14.53 9.71
CA GLN A 120 -25.50 -14.76 10.64
C GLN A 120 -25.85 -13.49 11.44
N LYS A 121 -24.85 -12.74 11.92
CA LYS A 121 -25.06 -11.45 12.59
C LYS A 121 -25.79 -10.44 11.69
N MET A 122 -25.42 -10.36 10.40
CA MET A 122 -26.10 -9.50 9.44
C MET A 122 -27.53 -9.93 9.19
N LYS A 123 -27.78 -11.23 9.02
CA LYS A 123 -29.13 -11.80 8.89
C LYS A 123 -30.00 -11.46 10.08
N ASP A 124 -29.51 -11.71 11.30
CA ASP A 124 -30.22 -11.43 12.55
C ASP A 124 -30.52 -9.93 12.71
N SER A 125 -29.66 -9.08 12.13
CA SER A 125 -29.89 -7.64 12.03
C SER A 125 -30.86 -7.26 10.91
N GLY A 126 -31.37 -8.20 10.13
CA GLY A 126 -32.32 -7.98 9.04
C GLY A 126 -31.69 -7.45 7.75
N ALA A 127 -30.46 -7.83 7.43
CA ALA A 127 -29.81 -7.49 6.17
C ALA A 127 -30.56 -8.09 4.97
N GLU A 128 -30.88 -7.28 3.96
CA GLU A 128 -31.56 -7.69 2.73
C GLU A 128 -30.66 -7.50 1.49
N CYS A 129 -29.64 -6.63 1.60
CA CYS A 129 -28.66 -6.39 0.56
C CYS A 129 -27.27 -6.25 1.20
N LEU A 130 -26.30 -6.96 0.63
CA LEU A 130 -24.91 -6.97 1.06
C LEU A 130 -24.02 -6.43 -0.07
N ILE A 131 -23.22 -5.42 0.24
CA ILE A 131 -22.19 -4.89 -0.65
C ILE A 131 -20.85 -5.29 -0.06
N LEU A 132 -20.10 -6.13 -0.77
CA LEU A 132 -18.72 -6.50 -0.43
C LEU A 132 -17.76 -5.53 -1.11
N ILE A 133 -16.79 -5.03 -0.39
CA ILE A 133 -15.75 -4.13 -0.90
C ILE A 133 -14.36 -4.61 -0.49
N ASP A 134 -13.42 -4.68 -1.44
CA ASP A 134 -12.06 -5.18 -1.25
C ASP A 134 -12.02 -6.66 -0.81
N THR A 135 -13.05 -7.37 -1.11
CA THR A 135 -13.23 -8.80 -0.82
C THR A 135 -14.43 -9.33 -1.59
N GLY A 136 -14.51 -10.64 -1.71
CA GLY A 136 -15.70 -11.29 -2.24
C GLY A 136 -15.50 -12.04 -3.53
N ILE A 137 -14.51 -11.69 -4.36
CA ILE A 137 -14.28 -12.36 -5.66
C ILE A 137 -13.98 -13.87 -5.53
N THR A 138 -13.49 -14.29 -4.38
CA THR A 138 -13.17 -15.70 -4.06
C THR A 138 -14.11 -16.30 -3.01
N ALA A 139 -15.08 -15.54 -2.48
CA ALA A 139 -15.95 -15.93 -1.37
C ALA A 139 -17.19 -16.73 -1.84
N THR A 140 -16.98 -17.82 -2.57
CA THR A 140 -18.03 -18.59 -3.24
C THR A 140 -19.04 -19.18 -2.26
N GLU A 141 -18.59 -19.84 -1.20
CA GLU A 141 -19.46 -20.48 -0.21
C GLU A 141 -20.16 -19.45 0.68
N GLU A 142 -19.47 -18.38 1.05
CA GLU A 142 -20.05 -17.32 1.88
C GLU A 142 -21.13 -16.54 1.12
N ILE A 143 -20.91 -16.24 -0.16
CA ILE A 143 -21.92 -15.58 -1.02
C ILE A 143 -23.11 -16.51 -1.25
N LYS A 144 -22.88 -17.81 -1.44
CA LYS A 144 -23.95 -18.80 -1.51
C LYS A 144 -24.79 -18.78 -0.24
N ALA A 145 -24.18 -18.80 0.94
CA ALA A 145 -24.89 -18.71 2.21
C ALA A 145 -25.66 -17.38 2.36
N ALA A 146 -25.11 -16.26 1.95
CA ALA A 146 -25.81 -14.98 1.93
C ALA A 146 -27.07 -15.02 1.04
N LYS A 147 -26.97 -15.66 -0.14
CA LYS A 147 -28.10 -15.86 -1.05
C LYS A 147 -29.16 -16.80 -0.44
N GLU A 148 -28.76 -17.85 0.25
CA GLU A 148 -29.68 -18.75 0.98
C GLU A 148 -30.40 -18.01 2.11
N PHE A 149 -29.78 -16.98 2.70
CA PHE A 149 -30.44 -16.08 3.65
C PHE A 149 -31.38 -15.05 3.00
N GLY A 150 -31.48 -15.05 1.66
CA GLY A 150 -32.36 -14.15 0.92
C GLY A 150 -31.73 -12.77 0.62
N MET A 151 -30.46 -12.60 0.87
CA MET A 151 -29.77 -11.34 0.59
C MET A 151 -29.45 -11.18 -0.90
N GLN A 152 -29.57 -9.96 -1.43
CA GLN A 152 -28.95 -9.59 -2.68
C GLN A 152 -27.48 -9.24 -2.43
N VAL A 153 -26.57 -9.65 -3.32
CA VAL A 153 -25.12 -9.47 -3.13
C VAL A 153 -24.51 -8.72 -4.29
N LEU A 154 -23.83 -7.61 -3.99
CA LEU A 154 -22.97 -6.86 -4.88
C LEU A 154 -21.52 -7.00 -4.41
N VAL A 155 -20.61 -7.36 -5.32
CA VAL A 155 -19.16 -7.40 -5.06
C VAL A 155 -18.48 -6.25 -5.80
N LEU A 156 -17.68 -5.49 -5.08
CA LEU A 156 -16.79 -4.44 -5.59
C LEU A 156 -15.37 -4.85 -5.20
N ASP A 157 -14.64 -5.46 -6.13
CA ASP A 157 -13.33 -6.04 -5.82
C ASP A 157 -12.30 -5.67 -6.88
N HIS A 158 -11.04 -5.89 -6.59
CA HIS A 158 -9.92 -5.67 -7.51
C HIS A 158 -8.90 -6.82 -7.47
N HIS A 159 -9.19 -7.86 -6.73
CA HIS A 159 -8.34 -9.05 -6.66
C HIS A 159 -8.54 -9.95 -7.88
N LYS A 160 -7.50 -10.65 -8.28
CA LYS A 160 -7.61 -11.61 -9.40
C LYS A 160 -8.55 -12.77 -9.01
N PRO A 161 -9.53 -13.10 -9.87
CA PRO A 161 -10.35 -14.28 -9.66
C PRO A 161 -9.51 -15.56 -9.51
N SER A 162 -9.93 -16.46 -8.62
CA SER A 162 -9.37 -17.81 -8.57
C SER A 162 -9.81 -18.59 -9.81
N GLY A 163 -8.98 -19.52 -10.31
CA GLY A 163 -9.35 -20.37 -11.44
C GLY A 163 -10.52 -21.34 -11.18
N GLU A 164 -11.13 -21.31 -9.98
CA GLU A 164 -12.23 -22.20 -9.54
C GLU A 164 -13.63 -21.65 -9.88
N GLY A 165 -13.72 -20.51 -10.56
CA GLY A 165 -14.97 -19.87 -10.95
C GLY A 165 -15.30 -18.63 -10.13
N LEU A 166 -16.34 -17.91 -10.55
CA LEU A 166 -16.81 -16.71 -9.86
C LEU A 166 -17.93 -17.04 -8.88
N PRO A 167 -18.05 -16.32 -7.75
CA PRO A 167 -19.17 -16.47 -6.82
C PRO A 167 -20.49 -16.07 -7.48
N ASN A 168 -21.60 -16.69 -7.05
CA ASN A 168 -22.94 -16.43 -7.58
C ASN A 168 -23.56 -15.14 -6.97
N ALA A 169 -22.86 -14.01 -7.07
CA ALA A 169 -23.38 -12.70 -6.68
C ALA A 169 -24.35 -12.14 -7.73
N ASP A 170 -25.24 -11.22 -7.34
CA ASP A 170 -26.18 -10.56 -8.26
C ASP A 170 -25.46 -9.62 -9.24
N ALA A 171 -24.37 -8.98 -8.79
CA ALA A 171 -23.43 -8.26 -9.63
C ALA A 171 -22.02 -8.32 -9.04
N ILE A 172 -21.02 -8.33 -9.93
CA ILE A 172 -19.60 -8.25 -9.56
C ILE A 172 -18.98 -7.15 -10.43
N LEU A 173 -18.41 -6.15 -9.79
CA LEU A 173 -17.57 -5.13 -10.41
C LEU A 173 -16.12 -5.40 -10.03
N ASP A 174 -15.36 -5.86 -11.01
CA ASP A 174 -13.94 -6.10 -10.86
C ASP A 174 -13.27 -5.91 -12.23
N PRO A 175 -12.23 -5.08 -12.33
CA PRO A 175 -11.52 -4.86 -13.59
C PRO A 175 -10.88 -6.13 -14.18
N PHE A 176 -10.57 -7.15 -13.35
CA PHE A 176 -9.95 -8.41 -13.79
C PHE A 176 -10.93 -9.45 -14.32
N LEU A 177 -12.24 -9.18 -14.29
CA LEU A 177 -13.21 -10.11 -14.87
C LEU A 177 -12.90 -10.35 -16.35
N GLU A 178 -13.10 -11.59 -16.79
CA GLU A 178 -13.08 -11.96 -18.20
C GLU A 178 -14.10 -11.11 -18.97
N ASP A 179 -13.71 -10.65 -20.15
CA ASP A 179 -14.49 -9.72 -20.99
C ASP A 179 -14.84 -8.36 -20.32
N CYS A 180 -14.13 -7.95 -19.31
CA CYS A 180 -14.24 -6.59 -18.80
C CYS A 180 -13.43 -5.63 -19.68
N GLU A 181 -14.12 -4.65 -20.28
CA GLU A 181 -13.49 -3.68 -21.18
C GLU A 181 -12.85 -2.49 -20.47
N TYR A 182 -12.98 -2.41 -19.13
CA TYR A 182 -12.37 -1.33 -18.36
C TYR A 182 -10.86 -1.33 -18.50
N PRO A 183 -10.24 -0.24 -19.02
CA PRO A 183 -8.83 -0.26 -19.40
C PRO A 183 -7.87 -0.41 -18.23
N ASN A 184 -8.15 0.27 -17.11
CA ASN A 184 -7.31 0.22 -15.91
C ASN A 184 -7.61 -1.02 -15.07
N LYS A 185 -6.76 -2.03 -15.18
CA LYS A 185 -6.89 -3.27 -14.39
C LYS A 185 -6.37 -3.14 -12.95
N SER A 186 -5.72 -2.03 -12.63
CA SER A 186 -5.00 -1.84 -11.37
C SER A 186 -5.65 -0.79 -10.46
N LEU A 187 -6.97 -0.59 -10.55
CA LEU A 187 -7.65 0.20 -9.53
C LEU A 187 -7.55 -0.51 -8.18
N CYS A 188 -7.39 0.24 -7.09
CA CYS A 188 -7.66 -0.27 -5.74
C CYS A 188 -9.18 -0.39 -5.51
N ALA A 189 -9.61 -1.11 -4.47
CA ALA A 189 -11.04 -1.31 -4.21
C ALA A 189 -11.78 0.02 -3.94
N ALA A 190 -11.17 0.96 -3.22
CA ALA A 190 -11.73 2.31 -3.07
C ALA A 190 -11.88 3.04 -4.41
N GLY A 191 -10.97 2.80 -5.36
CA GLY A 191 -11.09 3.29 -6.73
C GLY A 191 -12.26 2.66 -7.48
N VAL A 192 -12.48 1.35 -7.35
CA VAL A 192 -13.66 0.65 -7.91
C VAL A 192 -14.95 1.21 -7.31
N ALA A 193 -15.00 1.40 -5.98
CA ALA A 193 -16.15 2.02 -5.30
C ALA A 193 -16.42 3.44 -5.82
N TYR A 194 -15.37 4.25 -5.99
CA TYR A 194 -15.49 5.60 -6.54
C TYR A 194 -16.07 5.59 -7.96
N LYS A 195 -15.59 4.71 -8.85
CA LYS A 195 -16.08 4.58 -10.22
C LYS A 195 -17.52 4.06 -10.28
N PHE A 196 -17.90 3.15 -9.39
CA PHE A 196 -19.30 2.72 -9.23
C PHE A 196 -20.21 3.89 -8.85
N LEU A 197 -19.82 4.68 -7.86
CA LEU A 197 -20.59 5.83 -7.40
C LEU A 197 -20.64 6.94 -8.47
N TYR A 198 -19.56 7.12 -9.21
CA TYR A 198 -19.52 8.04 -10.35
C TYR A 198 -20.59 7.66 -11.40
N ALA A 199 -20.64 6.37 -11.80
CA ALA A 199 -21.66 5.87 -12.72
C ALA A 199 -23.08 6.00 -12.15
N LEU A 200 -23.28 5.70 -10.87
CA LEU A 200 -24.55 5.84 -10.17
C LEU A 200 -25.04 7.30 -10.17
N TYR A 201 -24.18 8.25 -9.82
CA TYR A 201 -24.51 9.69 -9.80
C TYR A 201 -24.82 10.20 -11.21
N GLN A 202 -24.00 9.83 -12.19
CA GLN A 202 -24.24 10.18 -13.59
C GLN A 202 -25.59 9.66 -14.08
N LYS A 203 -25.93 8.40 -13.80
CA LYS A 203 -27.18 7.77 -14.21
C LYS A 203 -28.41 8.36 -13.54
N THR A 204 -28.27 8.85 -12.31
CA THR A 204 -29.38 9.37 -11.50
C THR A 204 -29.45 10.91 -11.51
N GLY A 205 -28.56 11.57 -12.25
CA GLY A 205 -28.55 13.03 -12.38
C GLY A 205 -28.07 13.78 -11.14
N LYS A 206 -27.36 13.10 -10.22
CA LYS A 206 -26.74 13.75 -9.07
C LYS A 206 -25.43 14.42 -9.49
N PRO A 207 -25.08 15.61 -8.96
CA PRO A 207 -23.84 16.29 -9.32
C PRO A 207 -22.60 15.43 -9.02
N LEU A 208 -21.73 15.27 -10.02
CA LEU A 208 -20.47 14.50 -9.86
C LEU A 208 -19.49 15.22 -8.93
N SER A 209 -19.57 16.54 -8.82
CA SER A 209 -18.79 17.33 -7.86
C SER A 209 -18.99 16.90 -6.40
N ASP A 210 -20.16 16.33 -6.07
CA ASP A 210 -20.44 15.85 -4.72
C ASP A 210 -19.55 14.64 -4.33
N LEU A 211 -18.93 13.96 -5.32
CA LEU A 211 -18.00 12.84 -5.10
C LEU A 211 -16.56 13.29 -4.89
N GLU A 212 -16.20 14.51 -5.27
CA GLU A 212 -14.81 14.97 -5.18
C GLU A 212 -14.26 14.97 -3.75
N LYS A 213 -15.13 15.14 -2.75
CA LYS A 213 -14.76 15.07 -1.33
C LYS A 213 -14.24 13.70 -0.89
N TYR A 214 -14.50 12.63 -1.66
CA TYR A 214 -14.03 11.28 -1.39
C TYR A 214 -12.70 10.95 -2.08
N LEU A 215 -12.22 11.78 -3.01
CA LEU A 215 -10.95 11.58 -3.71
C LEU A 215 -9.73 11.48 -2.76
N PRO A 216 -9.64 12.21 -1.63
CA PRO A 216 -8.57 11.97 -0.65
C PRO A 216 -8.52 10.53 -0.14
N LEU A 217 -9.67 9.87 0.07
CA LEU A 217 -9.73 8.47 0.49
C LEU A 217 -9.26 7.53 -0.62
N VAL A 218 -9.59 7.83 -1.89
CA VAL A 218 -9.05 7.10 -3.05
C VAL A 218 -7.53 7.22 -3.11
N SER A 219 -6.98 8.41 -2.83
CA SER A 219 -5.52 8.63 -2.80
C SER A 219 -4.84 7.85 -1.69
N LEU A 220 -5.41 7.89 -0.49
CA LEU A 220 -4.92 7.11 0.67
C LEU A 220 -4.87 5.62 0.36
N SER A 221 -5.94 5.11 -0.22
CA SER A 221 -6.10 3.71 -0.58
C SER A 221 -5.13 3.29 -1.70
N THR A 222 -5.11 4.01 -2.83
CA THR A 222 -4.25 3.72 -3.98
C THR A 222 -2.77 3.60 -3.58
N LEU A 223 -2.31 4.50 -2.70
CA LEU A 223 -0.93 4.48 -2.23
C LEU A 223 -0.69 3.42 -1.13
N ALA A 224 -1.66 3.17 -0.26
CA ALA A 224 -1.52 2.18 0.81
C ALA A 224 -1.52 0.74 0.30
N ASP A 225 -2.33 0.45 -0.72
CA ASP A 225 -2.40 -0.87 -1.35
C ASP A 225 -1.29 -1.10 -2.41
N ILE A 226 -0.46 -0.07 -2.66
CA ILE A 226 0.72 -0.15 -3.53
C ILE A 226 0.36 -0.59 -4.96
N VAL A 227 -0.82 -0.24 -5.46
CA VAL A 227 -1.20 -0.52 -6.84
C VAL A 227 -0.35 0.30 -7.83
N PRO A 228 -0.16 -0.18 -9.08
CA PRO A 228 0.59 0.56 -10.09
C PRO A 228 0.05 1.97 -10.33
N MET A 229 0.95 2.95 -10.42
CA MET A 229 0.63 4.34 -10.79
C MET A 229 0.37 4.43 -12.31
N SER A 230 -0.66 3.71 -12.79
CA SER A 230 -1.17 3.88 -14.16
C SER A 230 -1.67 5.31 -14.38
N ALA A 231 -1.92 5.70 -15.63
CA ALA A 231 -2.35 7.06 -15.95
C ALA A 231 -3.61 7.48 -15.15
N GLU A 232 -4.61 6.62 -15.04
CA GLU A 232 -5.83 6.92 -14.26
C GLU A 232 -5.58 6.92 -12.76
N ASN A 233 -4.81 5.95 -12.20
CA ASN A 233 -4.45 5.93 -10.79
C ASN A 233 -3.65 7.17 -10.41
N LEU A 234 -2.71 7.59 -11.27
CA LEU A 234 -1.94 8.80 -11.10
C LEU A 234 -2.86 10.03 -11.05
N TYR A 235 -3.80 10.13 -12.00
CA TYR A 235 -4.76 11.24 -12.07
C TYR A 235 -5.67 11.30 -10.83
N LEU A 236 -6.34 10.19 -10.47
CA LEU A 236 -7.24 10.14 -9.32
C LEU A 236 -6.50 10.44 -8.01
N THR A 237 -5.29 9.89 -7.84
CA THR A 237 -4.47 10.14 -6.65
C THR A 237 -4.05 11.59 -6.56
N ARG A 238 -3.62 12.22 -7.66
CA ARG A 238 -3.29 13.65 -7.71
C ARG A 238 -4.46 14.54 -7.34
N LYS A 239 -5.63 14.27 -7.92
CA LYS A 239 -6.86 15.01 -7.59
C LYS A 239 -7.19 14.90 -6.11
N GLY A 240 -7.08 13.71 -5.54
CA GLY A 240 -7.33 13.51 -4.10
C GLY A 240 -6.28 14.19 -3.22
N MET A 241 -4.99 14.08 -3.56
CA MET A 241 -3.91 14.77 -2.83
C MET A 241 -4.11 16.29 -2.84
N GLY A 242 -4.56 16.86 -3.96
CA GLY A 242 -4.88 18.29 -4.07
C GLY A 242 -6.10 18.74 -3.25
N LYS A 243 -6.92 17.81 -2.75
CA LYS A 243 -8.13 18.13 -1.96
C LYS A 243 -7.91 18.02 -0.44
N PHE A 244 -6.72 17.68 0.02
CA PHE A 244 -6.48 17.54 1.47
C PHE A 244 -6.58 18.87 2.22
N SER A 245 -6.04 19.96 1.67
CA SER A 245 -6.04 21.28 2.31
C SER A 245 -7.44 21.90 2.43
N ASP A 246 -8.31 21.61 1.46
CA ASP A 246 -9.63 22.22 1.32
C ASP A 246 -10.76 21.21 1.55
N SER A 247 -10.47 20.12 2.24
CA SER A 247 -11.45 19.05 2.48
C SER A 247 -12.50 19.47 3.51
N ASP A 248 -13.76 19.20 3.22
CA ASP A 248 -14.87 19.32 4.18
C ASP A 248 -14.94 18.11 5.14
N CYS A 249 -14.17 17.06 4.89
CA CYS A 249 -14.09 15.88 5.75
C CYS A 249 -13.17 16.14 6.94
N LEU A 250 -13.71 16.15 8.15
CA LEU A 250 -12.93 16.40 9.38
C LEU A 250 -11.73 15.47 9.54
N ALA A 251 -11.89 14.19 9.17
CA ALA A 251 -10.77 13.23 9.23
C ALA A 251 -9.62 13.64 8.32
N ILE A 252 -9.92 14.09 7.10
CA ILE A 252 -8.90 14.54 6.14
C ILE A 252 -8.24 15.83 6.61
N GLN A 253 -9.02 16.77 7.19
CA GLN A 253 -8.47 17.99 7.80
C GLN A 253 -7.45 17.66 8.89
N ILE A 254 -7.80 16.77 9.83
CA ILE A 254 -6.90 16.36 10.93
C ILE A 254 -5.66 15.65 10.39
N LEU A 255 -5.81 14.72 9.44
CA LEU A 255 -4.66 14.06 8.82
C LEU A 255 -3.72 15.07 8.15
N TYR A 256 -4.28 16.05 7.45
CA TYR A 256 -3.50 17.12 6.83
C TYR A 256 -2.78 17.98 7.87
N GLU A 257 -3.51 18.50 8.84
CA GLU A 257 -2.97 19.40 9.86
C GLU A 257 -1.88 18.75 10.74
N ARG A 258 -2.06 17.47 11.07
CA ARG A 258 -1.17 16.76 12.01
C ARG A 258 -0.04 16.02 11.33
N LEU A 259 -0.22 15.56 10.09
CA LEU A 259 0.69 14.61 9.46
C LEU A 259 1.34 15.09 8.14
N ALA A 260 0.83 16.13 7.48
CA ALA A 260 1.49 16.66 6.31
C ALA A 260 2.85 17.30 6.66
N SER A 261 3.88 16.93 5.92
CA SER A 261 5.23 17.46 6.10
C SER A 261 5.36 18.90 5.57
N ASP A 262 4.63 19.21 4.51
CA ASP A 262 4.54 20.51 3.87
C ASP A 262 3.10 21.03 4.02
N LYS A 263 2.94 22.26 4.54
CA LYS A 263 1.62 22.84 4.76
C LYS A 263 0.92 23.29 3.48
N ASN A 264 1.58 23.23 2.36
CA ASN A 264 1.02 23.55 1.05
C ASN A 264 0.82 22.33 0.17
N PHE A 265 1.28 21.15 0.61
CA PHE A 265 1.31 19.98 -0.26
C PHE A 265 1.40 18.67 0.57
N VAL A 266 0.51 17.72 0.28
CA VAL A 266 0.60 16.35 0.80
C VAL A 266 1.36 15.51 -0.21
N GLY A 267 2.53 15.01 0.18
CA GLY A 267 3.33 14.10 -0.66
C GLY A 267 2.97 12.63 -0.46
N SER A 268 3.31 11.78 -1.43
CA SER A 268 3.15 10.32 -1.30
C SER A 268 3.83 9.76 -0.04
N SER A 269 4.96 10.35 0.36
CA SER A 269 5.67 9.95 1.60
C SER A 269 4.87 10.22 2.88
N ASP A 270 4.06 11.28 2.94
CA ASP A 270 3.18 11.52 4.09
C ASP A 270 2.11 10.44 4.19
N ILE A 271 1.57 10.02 3.05
CA ILE A 271 0.58 8.94 2.99
C ILE A 271 1.23 7.61 3.38
N HIS A 272 2.33 7.20 2.74
CA HIS A 272 2.97 5.90 2.98
C HIS A 272 3.51 5.71 4.39
N TYR A 273 4.12 6.75 4.97
CA TYR A 273 4.89 6.60 6.22
C TYR A 273 4.21 7.17 7.46
N ARG A 274 3.15 7.98 7.29
CA ARG A 274 2.45 8.64 8.38
C ARG A 274 0.97 8.32 8.43
N MET A 275 0.21 8.61 7.35
CA MET A 275 -1.25 8.49 7.35
C MET A 275 -1.70 7.02 7.25
N ALA A 276 -1.22 6.26 6.27
CA ALA A 276 -1.60 4.86 6.11
C ALA A 276 -1.19 3.98 7.31
N PRO A 277 0.02 4.10 7.91
CA PRO A 277 0.36 3.36 9.11
C PRO A 277 -0.50 3.70 10.33
N LEU A 278 -0.95 4.96 10.46
CA LEU A 278 -1.86 5.40 11.52
C LEU A 278 -3.22 4.72 11.37
N LEU A 279 -3.82 4.82 10.17
CA LEU A 279 -5.14 4.27 9.90
C LEU A 279 -5.17 2.74 9.93
N ASN A 280 -4.11 2.07 9.47
CA ASN A 280 -3.98 0.62 9.54
C ASN A 280 -3.70 0.08 10.95
N ALA A 281 -3.34 0.95 11.91
CA ALA A 281 -2.94 0.50 13.24
C ALA A 281 -4.09 -0.13 14.03
N SER A 282 -5.31 0.39 13.88
CA SER A 282 -6.49 -0.11 14.61
C SER A 282 -6.78 -1.58 14.29
N GLY A 283 -6.80 -1.98 13.00
CA GLY A 283 -7.00 -3.36 12.57
C GLY A 283 -5.84 -4.32 12.90
N ARG A 284 -4.70 -3.78 13.34
CA ARG A 284 -3.54 -4.57 13.78
C ARG A 284 -3.49 -4.74 15.29
N MET A 285 -4.10 -3.85 16.05
CA MET A 285 -4.02 -3.83 17.52
C MET A 285 -5.33 -4.27 18.17
N GLU A 286 -6.49 -3.93 17.58
CA GLU A 286 -7.80 -4.26 18.15
C GLU A 286 -8.84 -4.49 17.05
N SER A 287 -9.48 -3.43 16.54
CA SER A 287 -10.52 -3.50 15.52
C SER A 287 -10.37 -2.40 14.48
N PRO A 288 -10.54 -2.67 13.18
CA PRO A 288 -10.52 -1.68 12.11
C PRO A 288 -11.65 -0.65 12.23
N ASP A 289 -12.68 -0.94 13.00
CA ASP A 289 -13.84 -0.06 13.22
C ASP A 289 -13.45 1.34 13.68
N THR A 290 -12.38 1.47 14.49
CA THR A 290 -11.92 2.78 14.97
C THR A 290 -11.49 3.68 13.80
N SER A 291 -10.81 3.12 12.80
CA SER A 291 -10.40 3.87 11.61
C SER A 291 -11.59 4.22 10.72
N LEU A 292 -12.54 3.31 10.55
CA LEU A 292 -13.75 3.60 9.77
C LEU A 292 -14.62 4.66 10.45
N LYS A 293 -14.80 4.57 11.78
CA LYS A 293 -15.50 5.60 12.56
C LYS A 293 -14.82 6.96 12.45
N PHE A 294 -13.48 7.00 12.54
CA PHE A 294 -12.71 8.23 12.33
C PHE A 294 -12.98 8.85 10.96
N LEU A 295 -12.96 8.06 9.87
CA LEU A 295 -13.20 8.56 8.51
C LEU A 295 -14.66 9.02 8.28
N LEU A 296 -15.63 8.48 9.01
CA LEU A 296 -17.05 8.83 8.90
C LEU A 296 -17.51 9.88 9.93
N CYS A 297 -16.69 10.23 10.91
CA CYS A 297 -17.05 11.13 12.00
C CYS A 297 -17.32 12.55 11.51
N LYS A 298 -18.41 13.15 12.00
CA LYS A 298 -18.81 14.52 11.72
C LYS A 298 -18.80 15.42 12.97
N ASP A 299 -18.52 14.84 14.12
CA ASP A 299 -18.43 15.54 15.39
C ASP A 299 -16.98 15.90 15.74
N LYS A 300 -16.74 17.16 16.12
CA LYS A 300 -15.38 17.67 16.34
C LYS A 300 -14.72 17.16 17.62
N GLU A 301 -15.50 16.84 18.66
CA GLU A 301 -14.96 16.32 19.90
C GLU A 301 -14.67 14.83 19.78
N GLU A 302 -15.60 14.08 19.17
CA GLU A 302 -15.45 12.66 18.94
C GLU A 302 -14.27 12.35 18.01
N ILE A 303 -14.07 13.13 16.95
CA ILE A 303 -13.00 12.86 15.97
C ILE A 303 -11.59 13.07 16.58
N GLU A 304 -11.43 14.03 17.47
CA GLU A 304 -10.15 14.22 18.19
C GLU A 304 -9.87 13.01 19.09
N ALA A 305 -10.87 12.51 19.81
CA ALA A 305 -10.73 11.31 20.63
C ALA A 305 -10.37 10.07 19.80
N LEU A 306 -10.98 9.93 18.62
CA LEU A 306 -10.66 8.84 17.67
C LEU A 306 -9.22 8.98 17.12
N TYR A 307 -8.77 10.18 16.80
CA TYR A 307 -7.40 10.45 16.35
C TYR A 307 -6.36 10.08 17.44
N GLU A 308 -6.60 10.48 18.67
CA GLU A 308 -5.72 10.13 19.80
C GLU A 308 -5.66 8.61 20.00
N LYS A 309 -6.81 7.92 19.91
CA LYS A 309 -6.87 6.46 20.01
C LYS A 309 -6.08 5.78 18.87
N LEU A 310 -6.19 6.28 17.64
CA LEU A 310 -5.40 5.78 16.50
C LEU A 310 -3.89 6.02 16.71
N THR A 311 -3.53 7.15 17.26
CA THR A 311 -2.12 7.50 17.60
C THR A 311 -1.57 6.56 18.66
N GLU A 312 -2.36 6.23 19.69
CA GLU A 312 -2.01 5.25 20.70
C GLU A 312 -1.79 3.86 20.08
N TYR A 313 -2.74 3.36 19.26
CA TYR A 313 -2.59 2.09 18.58
C TYR A 313 -1.33 2.05 17.68
N ASN A 314 -1.04 3.13 16.95
CA ASN A 314 0.15 3.17 16.11
C ASN A 314 1.45 3.16 16.92
N THR A 315 1.45 3.81 18.09
CA THR A 315 2.57 3.79 19.03
C THR A 315 2.78 2.41 19.64
N GLN A 316 1.71 1.76 20.09
CA GLN A 316 1.73 0.39 20.59
C GLN A 316 2.19 -0.59 19.51
N ARG A 317 1.64 -0.49 18.29
CA ARG A 317 2.06 -1.31 17.16
C ARG A 317 3.56 -1.22 16.90
N ARG A 318 4.13 0.00 16.87
CA ARG A 318 5.57 0.20 16.69
C ARG A 318 6.41 -0.45 17.78
N LYS A 319 5.96 -0.35 19.04
CA LYS A 319 6.63 -1.00 20.16
C LYS A 319 6.59 -2.52 20.00
N VAL A 320 5.42 -3.09 19.77
CA VAL A 320 5.23 -4.53 19.57
C VAL A 320 6.04 -5.04 18.36
N GLU A 321 6.11 -4.27 17.28
CA GLU A 321 6.93 -4.60 16.10
C GLU A 321 8.41 -4.72 16.46
N LEU A 322 8.96 -3.76 17.22
CA LEU A 322 10.36 -3.77 17.64
C LEU A 322 10.65 -4.94 18.60
N ASP A 323 9.74 -5.22 19.51
CA ASP A 323 9.86 -6.33 20.47
C ASP A 323 9.84 -7.68 19.76
N ILE A 324 8.87 -7.90 18.86
CA ILE A 324 8.78 -9.15 18.05
C ILE A 324 10.02 -9.29 17.16
N TYR A 325 10.48 -8.21 16.52
CA TYR A 325 11.66 -8.24 15.66
C TYR A 325 12.92 -8.64 16.45
N ALA A 326 13.15 -8.06 17.63
CA ALA A 326 14.28 -8.40 18.47
C ALA A 326 14.23 -9.88 18.93
N GLN A 327 13.05 -10.36 19.32
CA GLN A 327 12.84 -11.76 19.67
C GLN A 327 13.04 -12.70 18.48
N ALA A 328 12.56 -12.32 17.29
CA ALA A 328 12.71 -13.09 16.06
C ALA A 328 14.18 -13.24 15.65
N ILE A 329 15.01 -12.21 15.80
CA ILE A 329 16.46 -12.31 15.57
C ILE A 329 17.12 -13.29 16.54
N LYS A 330 16.74 -13.24 17.83
CA LYS A 330 17.25 -14.18 18.82
C LYS A 330 16.84 -15.61 18.45
N ARG A 331 15.58 -15.82 18.15
CA ARG A 331 15.01 -17.12 17.78
C ARG A 331 15.61 -17.67 16.49
N LEU A 332 15.87 -16.83 15.49
CA LEU A 332 16.57 -17.18 14.26
C LEU A 332 17.93 -17.83 14.56
N LYS A 333 18.71 -17.22 15.47
CA LYS A 333 20.03 -17.75 15.89
C LYS A 333 19.91 -19.07 16.65
N GLU A 334 18.88 -19.23 17.48
CA GLU A 334 18.61 -20.48 18.20
C GLU A 334 18.26 -21.63 17.26
N ILE A 335 17.42 -21.36 16.23
CA ILE A 335 16.97 -22.38 15.29
C ILE A 335 18.06 -22.77 14.28
N TYR A 336 18.77 -21.80 13.71
CA TYR A 336 19.62 -22.00 12.54
C TYR A 336 21.12 -21.73 12.80
N GLY A 337 21.48 -21.13 13.93
CA GLY A 337 22.88 -20.75 14.19
C GLY A 337 23.42 -19.77 13.16
N SER A 338 24.59 -20.11 12.59
CA SER A 338 25.25 -19.33 11.52
C SER A 338 24.84 -19.76 10.10
N ASN A 339 24.24 -20.93 9.94
CA ASN A 339 23.89 -21.49 8.63
C ASN A 339 22.41 -21.24 8.32
N LEU A 340 22.12 -20.08 7.76
CA LEU A 340 20.75 -19.71 7.43
C LEU A 340 20.25 -20.52 6.22
N PRO A 341 19.03 -21.12 6.30
CA PRO A 341 18.38 -21.79 5.18
C PRO A 341 17.96 -20.79 4.10
N ARG A 342 17.47 -21.27 2.97
CA ARG A 342 16.94 -20.41 1.89
C ARG A 342 15.63 -19.72 2.29
N VAL A 343 14.79 -20.40 3.08
CA VAL A 343 13.51 -19.86 3.60
C VAL A 343 13.57 -19.80 5.12
N LEU A 344 13.33 -18.64 5.69
CA LEU A 344 13.29 -18.45 7.13
C LEU A 344 11.87 -18.76 7.66
N VAL A 345 11.76 -19.73 8.55
CA VAL A 345 10.52 -20.08 9.25
C VAL A 345 10.77 -19.95 10.75
N ILE A 346 10.25 -18.87 11.35
CA ILE A 346 10.56 -18.47 12.72
C ILE A 346 9.26 -18.46 13.52
N ASP A 347 9.22 -19.22 14.59
CA ASP A 347 8.09 -19.36 15.48
C ASP A 347 8.40 -18.88 16.90
N PHE A 348 7.40 -18.39 17.58
CA PHE A 348 7.44 -18.07 19.01
C PHE A 348 6.04 -18.06 19.61
N LEU A 349 5.96 -18.09 20.93
CA LEU A 349 4.70 -18.13 21.67
C LEU A 349 4.06 -16.72 21.70
N GLU A 350 2.75 -16.66 21.42
CA GLU A 350 1.86 -15.52 21.65
C GLU A 350 2.31 -14.18 21.06
N TRP A 351 3.00 -14.18 19.92
CA TRP A 351 3.23 -12.95 19.19
C TRP A 351 1.90 -12.36 18.67
N ASN A 352 1.80 -11.05 18.67
CA ASN A 352 0.62 -10.37 18.13
C ASN A 352 0.46 -10.66 16.63
N ILE A 353 -0.62 -11.36 16.27
CA ILE A 353 -0.91 -11.82 14.89
C ILE A 353 -1.15 -10.65 13.92
N GLY A 354 -1.54 -9.46 14.40
CA GLY A 354 -1.69 -8.26 13.59
C GLY A 354 -0.36 -7.63 13.15
N VAL A 355 0.75 -7.98 13.83
CA VAL A 355 2.07 -7.35 13.65
C VAL A 355 3.09 -8.30 12.99
N VAL A 356 2.93 -9.63 13.13
CA VAL A 356 3.88 -10.62 12.58
C VAL A 356 4.15 -10.44 11.09
N GLY A 357 3.16 -9.98 10.31
CA GLY A 357 3.33 -9.73 8.87
C GLY A 357 4.26 -8.55 8.54
N ILE A 358 4.34 -7.55 9.43
CA ILE A 358 5.29 -6.42 9.29
C ILE A 358 6.71 -6.92 9.57
N VAL A 359 6.86 -7.71 10.63
CA VAL A 359 8.16 -8.30 10.98
C VAL A 359 8.64 -9.26 9.90
N ALA A 360 7.74 -10.08 9.33
CA ALA A 360 8.07 -10.96 8.21
C ALA A 360 8.61 -10.17 7.00
N ALA A 361 7.96 -9.05 6.65
CA ALA A 361 8.41 -8.20 5.55
C ALA A 361 9.79 -7.59 5.83
N ARG A 362 10.00 -7.07 7.03
CA ARG A 362 11.29 -6.49 7.44
C ARG A 362 12.41 -7.53 7.41
N MET A 363 12.18 -8.72 7.95
CA MET A 363 13.18 -9.80 7.95
C MET A 363 13.44 -10.31 6.53
N ALA A 364 12.41 -10.46 5.70
CA ALA A 364 12.60 -10.88 4.31
C ALA A 364 13.47 -9.88 3.53
N GLN A 365 13.28 -8.59 3.76
CA GLN A 365 14.09 -7.54 3.15
C GLN A 365 15.53 -7.51 3.67
N GLU A 366 15.73 -7.67 4.97
CA GLU A 366 17.06 -7.58 5.61
C GLU A 366 17.92 -8.80 5.31
N TYR A 367 17.34 -10.01 5.42
CA TYR A 367 18.06 -11.25 5.20
C TYR A 367 18.07 -11.71 3.74
N LYS A 368 17.35 -11.01 2.85
CA LYS A 368 17.18 -11.37 1.44
C LYS A 368 16.68 -12.81 1.24
N ARG A 369 15.80 -13.24 2.14
CA ARG A 369 15.21 -14.59 2.17
C ARG A 369 13.71 -14.53 2.38
N PRO A 370 12.92 -15.36 1.68
CA PRO A 370 11.52 -15.54 2.01
C PRO A 370 11.39 -15.89 3.49
N THR A 371 10.47 -15.18 4.18
CA THR A 371 10.37 -15.30 5.64
C THR A 371 8.91 -15.51 6.06
N ALA A 372 8.67 -16.55 6.87
CA ALA A 372 7.43 -16.76 7.60
C ALA A 372 7.67 -16.52 9.09
N ILE A 373 6.90 -15.61 9.69
CA ILE A 373 6.85 -15.37 11.14
C ILE A 373 5.56 -15.98 11.67
N ILE A 374 5.70 -16.84 12.67
CA ILE A 374 4.65 -17.72 13.17
C ILE A 374 4.40 -17.44 14.64
N SER A 375 3.17 -17.11 15.00
CA SER A 375 2.72 -16.98 16.37
C SER A 375 2.02 -18.26 16.81
N VAL A 376 2.57 -18.98 17.78
CA VAL A 376 1.96 -20.16 18.37
C VAL A 376 1.02 -19.72 19.48
N GLN A 377 -0.27 -20.04 19.32
CA GLN A 377 -1.30 -19.67 20.28
C GLN A 377 -1.43 -20.72 21.38
N SER A 378 -2.07 -20.37 22.49
CA SER A 378 -2.27 -21.25 23.67
C SER A 378 -3.08 -22.52 23.39
N ASP A 379 -3.89 -22.52 22.33
CA ASP A 379 -4.69 -23.67 21.86
C ASP A 379 -3.89 -24.65 20.99
N GLY A 380 -2.58 -24.38 20.76
CA GLY A 380 -1.72 -25.19 19.91
C GLY A 380 -1.85 -24.91 18.42
N ILE A 381 -2.68 -23.95 18.01
CA ILE A 381 -2.74 -23.47 16.63
C ILE A 381 -1.69 -22.38 16.43
N ALA A 382 -0.96 -22.49 15.35
CA ALA A 382 0.04 -21.50 14.97
C ALA A 382 -0.45 -20.68 13.77
N VAL A 383 -0.47 -19.36 13.91
CA VAL A 383 -0.89 -18.39 12.89
C VAL A 383 0.35 -17.75 12.27
N ALA A 384 0.48 -17.83 10.97
CA ALA A 384 1.64 -17.38 10.24
C ALA A 384 1.34 -16.26 9.26
N SER A 385 2.32 -15.37 9.10
CA SER A 385 2.38 -14.43 7.98
C SER A 385 3.73 -14.57 7.29
N ALA A 386 3.68 -14.75 5.98
CA ALA A 386 4.85 -14.98 5.14
C ALA A 386 5.04 -13.85 4.12
N ARG A 387 6.30 -13.50 3.85
CA ARG A 387 6.69 -12.48 2.87
C ARG A 387 7.83 -13.01 2.00
N SER A 388 7.75 -12.69 0.72
CA SER A 388 8.74 -13.15 -0.26
C SER A 388 9.99 -12.26 -0.28
N ALA A 389 11.07 -12.84 -0.78
CA ALA A 389 12.27 -12.14 -1.25
C ALA A 389 12.62 -12.66 -2.65
N GLY A 390 13.13 -11.78 -3.50
CA GLY A 390 13.52 -12.12 -4.86
C GLY A 390 12.38 -12.75 -5.67
N SER A 391 12.67 -13.87 -6.32
CA SER A 391 11.76 -14.61 -7.21
C SER A 391 10.89 -15.66 -6.51
N PHE A 392 11.04 -15.87 -5.19
CA PHE A 392 10.30 -16.92 -4.49
C PHE A 392 8.79 -16.68 -4.50
N ASN A 393 8.03 -17.71 -4.86
CA ASN A 393 6.57 -17.69 -4.94
C ASN A 393 5.95 -18.48 -3.78
N TRP A 394 5.39 -17.75 -2.80
CA TRP A 394 4.76 -18.38 -1.64
C TRP A 394 3.54 -19.23 -2.00
N HIS A 395 2.69 -18.78 -2.91
CA HIS A 395 1.51 -19.56 -3.31
C HIS A 395 1.92 -20.91 -3.91
N ALA A 396 2.88 -20.90 -4.84
CA ALA A 396 3.40 -22.13 -5.44
C ALA A 396 4.10 -23.04 -4.42
N ALA A 397 4.73 -22.48 -3.38
CA ALA A 397 5.37 -23.25 -2.33
C ALA A 397 4.38 -23.90 -1.33
N LEU A 398 3.29 -23.19 -1.00
CA LEU A 398 2.29 -23.67 -0.04
C LEU A 398 1.35 -24.71 -0.66
N PHE A 399 1.01 -24.58 -1.94
CA PHE A 399 0.06 -25.46 -2.61
C PHE A 399 0.42 -26.97 -2.50
N PRO A 400 1.66 -27.43 -2.74
CA PRO A 400 2.03 -28.82 -2.56
C PRO A 400 2.03 -29.27 -1.09
N CYS A 401 2.07 -28.33 -0.15
CA CYS A 401 2.11 -28.58 1.29
C CYS A 401 0.74 -28.40 1.97
N ARG A 402 -0.33 -28.26 1.21
CA ARG A 402 -1.67 -27.93 1.74
C ARG A 402 -2.23 -28.93 2.75
N ASP A 403 -1.71 -30.15 2.74
CA ASP A 403 -2.08 -31.24 3.65
C ASP A 403 -1.71 -30.98 5.12
N ILE A 404 -0.74 -30.08 5.39
CA ILE A 404 -0.34 -29.75 6.76
C ILE A 404 -1.01 -28.49 7.30
N PHE A 405 -1.76 -27.74 6.48
CA PHE A 405 -2.42 -26.51 6.90
C PHE A 405 -3.87 -26.74 7.30
N ILE A 406 -4.29 -26.09 8.38
CA ILE A 406 -5.69 -25.99 8.79
C ILE A 406 -6.43 -25.03 7.83
N ARG A 407 -5.78 -23.90 7.53
CA ARG A 407 -6.21 -22.89 6.55
C ARG A 407 -4.99 -22.23 5.95
N TRP A 408 -5.04 -21.91 4.68
CA TRP A 408 -3.97 -21.17 4.01
C TRP A 408 -4.50 -20.35 2.85
N GLY A 409 -3.75 -19.30 2.46
CA GLY A 409 -4.05 -18.47 1.31
C GLY A 409 -2.93 -17.47 1.07
N GLY A 410 -2.97 -16.84 -0.09
CA GLY A 410 -2.00 -15.81 -0.43
C GLY A 410 -1.69 -15.75 -1.91
N HIS A 411 -0.70 -14.92 -2.22
CA HIS A 411 -0.23 -14.61 -3.55
C HIS A 411 1.28 -14.88 -3.68
N VAL A 412 1.85 -14.54 -4.81
CA VAL A 412 3.29 -14.71 -5.08
C VAL A 412 4.16 -14.11 -3.97
N LYS A 413 3.85 -12.89 -3.53
CA LYS A 413 4.71 -12.09 -2.63
C LYS A 413 4.37 -12.19 -1.15
N ALA A 414 3.15 -12.60 -0.81
CA ALA A 414 2.69 -12.67 0.58
C ALA A 414 1.70 -13.81 0.76
N ALA A 415 1.75 -14.48 1.92
CA ALA A 415 0.82 -15.53 2.27
C ALA A 415 0.52 -15.51 3.78
N GLY A 416 -0.62 -16.11 4.15
CA GLY A 416 -1.00 -16.40 5.52
C GLY A 416 -1.48 -17.83 5.63
N PHE A 417 -1.21 -18.48 6.77
CA PHE A 417 -1.69 -19.83 7.01
C PHE A 417 -1.80 -20.14 8.51
N ASN A 418 -2.66 -21.10 8.82
CA ASN A 418 -2.80 -21.69 10.13
C ASN A 418 -2.35 -23.14 10.08
N ILE A 419 -1.55 -23.55 11.06
CA ILE A 419 -0.93 -24.87 11.14
C ILE A 419 -0.91 -25.35 12.59
N ALA A 420 -0.96 -26.66 12.84
CA ALA A 420 -0.72 -27.20 14.17
C ALA A 420 0.75 -26.96 14.57
N ALA A 421 1.00 -26.51 15.81
CA ALA A 421 2.35 -26.16 16.25
C ALA A 421 3.38 -27.27 16.08
N GLU A 422 2.96 -28.53 16.24
CA GLU A 422 3.77 -29.74 16.04
C GLU A 422 4.26 -29.93 14.59
N LYS A 423 3.55 -29.32 13.61
CA LYS A 423 3.90 -29.39 12.18
C LYS A 423 4.90 -28.34 11.72
N ILE A 424 5.30 -27.41 12.57
CA ILE A 424 6.21 -26.30 12.18
C ILE A 424 7.57 -26.83 11.71
N ASN A 425 8.10 -27.88 12.34
CA ASN A 425 9.37 -28.47 11.91
C ASN A 425 9.26 -29.14 10.53
N GLU A 426 8.15 -29.82 10.26
CA GLU A 426 7.84 -30.36 8.94
C GLU A 426 7.74 -29.25 7.89
N LEU A 427 7.10 -28.15 8.22
CA LEU A 427 7.01 -26.97 7.36
C LEU A 427 8.41 -26.42 6.99
N ARG A 428 9.35 -26.34 7.94
CA ARG A 428 10.73 -25.89 7.67
C ARG A 428 11.40 -26.72 6.59
N ILE A 429 11.27 -28.04 6.69
CA ILE A 429 11.86 -28.98 5.73
C ILE A 429 11.21 -28.79 4.36
N ARG A 430 9.87 -28.80 4.30
CA ARG A 430 9.14 -28.67 3.04
C ARG A 430 9.39 -27.31 2.36
N MET A 431 9.51 -26.21 3.10
CA MET A 431 9.81 -24.90 2.51
C MET A 431 11.23 -24.82 1.92
N GLU A 432 12.20 -25.47 2.52
CA GLU A 432 13.56 -25.57 1.94
C GLU A 432 13.56 -26.40 0.65
N GLU A 433 12.78 -27.49 0.60
CA GLU A 433 12.57 -28.29 -0.62
C GLU A 433 11.89 -27.45 -1.71
N GLN A 434 10.85 -26.67 -1.38
CA GLN A 434 10.19 -25.81 -2.33
C GLN A 434 11.10 -24.70 -2.86
N ALA A 435 12.00 -24.16 -2.03
CA ALA A 435 13.00 -23.23 -2.49
C ALA A 435 13.97 -23.85 -3.50
N ASN A 436 14.35 -25.13 -3.29
CA ASN A 436 15.15 -25.89 -4.26
C ASN A 436 14.39 -26.09 -5.59
N ILE A 437 13.13 -26.51 -5.52
CA ILE A 437 12.29 -26.73 -6.71
C ILE A 437 12.14 -25.45 -7.53
N GLN A 438 11.95 -24.30 -6.85
CA GLN A 438 11.85 -22.99 -7.50
C GLN A 438 13.21 -22.43 -7.97
N GLY A 439 14.33 -23.11 -7.69
CA GLY A 439 15.68 -22.62 -8.00
C GLY A 439 16.03 -21.32 -7.26
N PHE A 440 15.40 -21.06 -6.11
CA PHE A 440 15.64 -19.84 -5.35
C PHE A 440 17.03 -19.86 -4.70
N VAL A 441 17.79 -18.81 -4.95
CA VAL A 441 19.09 -18.56 -4.31
C VAL A 441 19.05 -17.17 -3.66
N PRO A 442 19.38 -17.04 -2.37
CA PRO A 442 19.48 -15.74 -1.73
C PRO A 442 20.57 -14.87 -2.39
N VAL A 443 20.19 -13.70 -2.90
CA VAL A 443 21.15 -12.74 -3.45
C VAL A 443 21.55 -11.79 -2.33
N LEU A 444 22.71 -12.03 -1.72
CA LEU A 444 23.21 -11.26 -0.59
C LEU A 444 23.80 -9.91 -1.01
N GLU A 445 24.37 -9.84 -2.21
CA GLU A 445 24.88 -8.62 -2.81
C GLU A 445 23.90 -8.17 -3.90
N GLU A 446 23.03 -7.23 -3.58
CA GLU A 446 22.25 -6.54 -4.60
C GLU A 446 23.13 -5.44 -5.19
N SER A 447 23.30 -5.43 -6.53
CA SER A 447 23.68 -4.23 -7.23
C SER A 447 22.59 -3.18 -6.98
N ILE A 448 22.92 -2.10 -6.31
CA ILE A 448 21.96 -1.01 -6.12
C ILE A 448 21.79 -0.35 -7.47
N ASN A 449 20.58 -0.51 -8.03
CA ASN A 449 20.24 0.13 -9.30
C ASN A 449 20.08 1.63 -9.09
N TYR A 450 20.48 2.40 -10.09
CA TYR A 450 20.24 3.83 -10.17
C TYR A 450 19.61 4.18 -11.51
N ASP A 451 18.84 5.26 -11.53
CA ASP A 451 18.14 5.71 -12.73
C ASP A 451 19.03 6.55 -13.63
N LEU A 452 19.81 7.46 -13.06
CA LEU A 452 20.66 8.40 -13.80
C LEU A 452 21.98 8.68 -13.08
N GLU A 453 23.04 8.83 -13.90
CA GLU A 453 24.29 9.44 -13.46
C GLU A 453 24.16 10.97 -13.54
N VAL A 454 24.56 11.66 -12.46
CA VAL A 454 24.42 13.12 -12.29
C VAL A 454 25.66 13.75 -11.67
N SER A 455 25.86 15.06 -11.92
CA SER A 455 26.73 15.88 -11.09
C SER A 455 25.95 16.40 -9.88
N LEU A 456 26.60 16.53 -8.71
CA LEU A 456 25.98 17.14 -7.53
C LEU A 456 25.49 18.58 -7.78
N SER A 457 26.05 19.29 -8.73
CA SER A 457 25.62 20.64 -9.12
C SER A 457 24.23 20.67 -9.78
N GLU A 458 23.79 19.55 -10.36
CA GLU A 458 22.42 19.41 -10.93
C GLU A 458 21.37 19.19 -9.84
N ILE A 459 21.80 18.74 -8.65
CA ILE A 459 20.92 18.43 -7.51
C ILE A 459 20.79 19.67 -6.62
N ASN A 460 19.74 20.44 -6.84
CA ASN A 460 19.46 21.68 -6.12
C ASN A 460 17.99 21.80 -5.75
N LEU A 461 17.60 22.81 -4.98
CA LEU A 461 16.21 22.98 -4.53
C LEU A 461 15.24 23.17 -5.70
N ASN A 462 15.63 23.90 -6.75
CA ASN A 462 14.78 24.09 -7.92
C ASN A 462 14.45 22.75 -8.57
N PHE A 463 15.43 21.87 -8.74
CA PHE A 463 15.19 20.51 -9.24
C PHE A 463 14.25 19.71 -8.31
N LEU A 464 14.43 19.78 -6.98
CA LEU A 464 13.54 19.08 -6.05
C LEU A 464 12.08 19.62 -6.10
N HIS A 465 11.92 20.92 -6.29
CA HIS A 465 10.58 21.50 -6.51
C HIS A 465 9.97 21.04 -7.83
N GLU A 466 10.77 20.93 -8.89
CA GLU A 466 10.30 20.36 -10.16
C GLU A 466 9.94 18.88 -10.02
N LEU A 467 10.71 18.12 -9.24
CA LEU A 467 10.49 16.71 -9.01
C LEU A 467 9.13 16.43 -8.33
N LYS A 468 8.62 17.36 -7.53
CA LYS A 468 7.25 17.28 -6.97
C LYS A 468 6.17 17.16 -8.05
N LYS A 469 6.41 17.63 -9.29
CA LYS A 469 5.47 17.47 -10.40
C LYS A 469 5.23 16.03 -10.80
N LEU A 470 6.16 15.13 -10.45
CA LEU A 470 6.05 13.68 -10.72
C LEU A 470 5.32 12.91 -9.61
N GLU A 471 4.97 13.57 -8.49
CA GLU A 471 4.15 12.94 -7.46
C GLU A 471 2.79 12.48 -8.02
N PRO A 472 2.16 11.48 -7.42
CA PRO A 472 2.63 10.65 -6.31
C PRO A 472 3.68 9.61 -6.74
N PHE A 473 4.70 9.44 -5.91
CA PHE A 473 5.63 8.32 -6.06
C PHE A 473 5.04 7.06 -5.43
N GLY A 474 5.23 5.93 -6.10
CA GLY A 474 4.70 4.63 -5.68
C GLY A 474 5.15 3.53 -6.61
N ASN A 475 4.37 2.45 -6.68
CA ASN A 475 4.63 1.34 -7.57
C ASN A 475 4.57 1.80 -9.05
N GLU A 476 5.53 1.41 -9.88
CA GLU A 476 5.75 1.85 -11.28
C GLU A 476 6.05 3.36 -11.47
N ASN A 477 6.06 4.15 -10.38
CA ASN A 477 6.53 5.52 -10.35
C ASN A 477 7.44 5.73 -9.14
N SER A 478 8.55 4.99 -9.08
CA SER A 478 9.49 5.06 -7.95
C SER A 478 10.17 6.43 -7.85
N TYR A 479 10.55 6.80 -6.63
CA TYR A 479 11.39 7.99 -6.43
C TYR A 479 12.74 7.77 -7.10
N PRO A 480 13.27 8.76 -7.88
CA PRO A 480 14.48 8.54 -8.64
C PRO A 480 15.72 8.39 -7.76
N VAL A 481 16.54 7.42 -8.13
CA VAL A 481 17.84 7.12 -7.51
C VAL A 481 18.97 7.55 -8.45
N PHE A 482 19.94 8.25 -7.92
CA PHE A 482 21.03 8.84 -8.68
C PHE A 482 22.37 8.21 -8.33
N LEU A 483 23.28 8.18 -9.31
CA LEU A 483 24.69 7.91 -9.12
C LEU A 483 25.49 9.21 -9.31
N ALA A 484 26.34 9.58 -8.36
CA ALA A 484 27.34 10.62 -8.56
C ALA A 484 28.74 10.06 -8.30
N ARG A 485 29.64 10.32 -9.25
CA ARG A 485 31.00 9.76 -9.21
C ARG A 485 31.99 10.72 -8.55
N GLN A 486 33.06 10.13 -8.01
CA GLN A 486 34.21 10.88 -7.48
C GLN A 486 33.80 11.90 -6.41
N ILE A 487 33.02 11.43 -5.42
CA ILE A 487 32.53 12.26 -4.34
C ILE A 487 33.49 12.22 -3.17
N ALA A 488 34.07 13.35 -2.84
CA ALA A 488 34.87 13.49 -1.63
C ALA A 488 33.98 13.56 -0.39
N VAL A 489 34.25 12.71 0.61
CA VAL A 489 33.52 12.63 1.87
C VAL A 489 34.16 13.52 2.92
N ARG A 490 33.38 14.45 3.50
CA ARG A 490 33.89 15.35 4.56
C ARG A 490 32.98 15.32 5.80
N GLY A 491 33.62 15.45 6.98
CA GLY A 491 32.88 15.57 8.25
C GLY A 491 32.06 14.35 8.61
N LEU A 492 32.52 13.13 8.27
CA LEU A 492 31.85 11.88 8.57
C LEU A 492 31.65 11.69 10.06
N ARG A 493 30.41 11.42 10.47
CA ARG A 493 30.00 11.15 11.85
C ARG A 493 29.09 9.94 11.91
N LEU A 494 29.39 9.04 12.82
CA LEU A 494 28.49 7.96 13.21
C LEU A 494 27.46 8.53 14.21
N LEU A 495 26.17 8.22 13.96
CA LEU A 495 25.07 8.61 14.82
C LEU A 495 24.49 7.36 15.51
N ASN A 496 23.76 7.58 16.60
CA ASN A 496 23.05 6.51 17.29
C ASN A 496 22.09 5.78 16.33
N GLY A 497 21.89 4.47 16.52
CA GLY A 497 21.03 3.68 15.64
C GLY A 497 21.69 3.21 14.35
N GLY A 498 23.03 3.30 14.23
CA GLY A 498 23.76 2.81 13.07
C GLY A 498 23.67 3.71 11.84
N HIS A 499 23.38 4.99 12.02
CA HIS A 499 23.32 5.97 10.93
C HIS A 499 24.67 6.66 10.73
N ILE A 500 24.92 7.14 9.49
CA ILE A 500 26.10 7.93 9.14
C ILE A 500 25.63 9.25 8.57
N ARG A 501 26.24 10.35 9.01
CA ARG A 501 26.06 11.68 8.42
C ARG A 501 27.41 12.23 7.95
N PHE A 502 27.42 12.87 6.78
CA PHE A 502 28.60 13.50 6.22
C PHE A 502 28.21 14.58 5.20
N TYR A 503 29.20 15.26 4.63
CA TYR A 503 29.02 16.13 3.48
C TYR A 503 29.62 15.45 2.24
N ALA A 504 28.79 15.30 1.20
CA ALA A 504 29.20 14.86 -0.13
C ALA A 504 29.71 16.09 -0.92
N VAL A 505 30.92 16.05 -1.39
CA VAL A 505 31.56 17.19 -2.06
C VAL A 505 32.01 16.78 -3.45
N GLN A 506 31.61 17.58 -4.46
CA GLN A 506 32.08 17.45 -5.85
C GLN A 506 32.37 18.84 -6.42
N GLY A 507 33.63 19.12 -6.74
CA GLY A 507 34.04 20.43 -7.17
C GLY A 507 33.73 21.51 -6.12
N ARG A 508 32.88 22.48 -6.46
CA ARG A 508 32.42 23.55 -5.53
C ARG A 508 31.12 23.23 -4.81
N THR A 509 30.47 22.14 -5.15
CA THR A 509 29.20 21.75 -4.57
C THR A 509 29.41 20.89 -3.34
N SER A 510 28.73 21.22 -2.24
CA SER A 510 28.72 20.46 -0.98
C SER A 510 27.29 20.27 -0.49
N ILE A 511 26.85 19.01 -0.36
CA ILE A 511 25.49 18.66 0.05
C ILE A 511 25.54 17.75 1.27
N SER A 512 24.67 17.99 2.27
CA SER A 512 24.52 17.11 3.43
C SER A 512 24.00 15.74 2.99
N ALA A 513 24.64 14.67 3.46
CA ALA A 513 24.27 13.30 3.16
C ALA A 513 24.03 12.50 4.46
N ILE A 514 23.05 11.60 4.42
CA ILE A 514 22.74 10.68 5.51
C ILE A 514 22.54 9.26 4.97
N ALA A 515 23.14 8.28 5.65
CA ALA A 515 22.93 6.86 5.41
C ALA A 515 22.26 6.25 6.63
N PHE A 516 20.96 5.92 6.51
CA PHE A 516 20.19 5.34 7.60
C PHE A 516 20.48 3.84 7.78
N ASN A 517 20.78 3.39 9.00
CA ASN A 517 21.07 1.98 9.35
C ASN A 517 22.19 1.33 8.51
N LYS A 518 23.16 2.12 8.05
CA LYS A 518 24.22 1.68 7.14
C LYS A 518 25.63 1.95 7.71
N SER A 519 25.82 1.74 9.02
CA SER A 519 27.13 1.92 9.67
C SER A 519 28.24 1.09 9.02
N TYR A 520 27.88 -0.03 8.35
CA TYR A 520 28.83 -0.86 7.59
C TYR A 520 29.49 -0.12 6.41
N LEU A 521 28.89 0.95 5.89
CA LEU A 521 29.50 1.77 4.82
C LEU A 521 30.60 2.72 5.33
N ALA A 522 30.79 2.84 6.65
CA ALA A 522 31.70 3.81 7.24
C ALA A 522 33.13 3.66 6.71
N ASP A 523 33.63 2.43 6.58
CA ASP A 523 35.00 2.18 6.13
C ASP A 523 35.20 2.46 4.63
N SER A 524 34.20 2.22 3.80
CA SER A 524 34.21 2.60 2.39
C SER A 524 34.19 4.13 2.24
N LEU A 525 33.34 4.81 3.02
CA LEU A 525 33.25 6.27 3.00
C LEU A 525 34.51 6.99 3.53
N LYS A 526 35.31 6.34 4.38
CA LYS A 526 36.58 6.88 4.88
C LYS A 526 37.73 6.82 3.84
N LYS A 527 37.62 6.00 2.80
CA LYS A 527 38.67 5.79 1.81
C LYS A 527 38.94 6.99 0.91
N GLY A 528 38.08 8.00 0.95
CA GLY A 528 38.26 9.24 0.17
C GLY A 528 37.20 9.39 -0.92
N ASP A 529 37.59 9.48 -2.18
CA ASP A 529 36.67 9.66 -3.28
C ASP A 529 35.90 8.37 -3.55
N VAL A 530 34.57 8.46 -3.48
CA VAL A 530 33.63 7.32 -3.66
C VAL A 530 32.61 7.65 -4.73
N ASP A 531 32.07 6.63 -5.36
CA ASP A 531 30.88 6.76 -6.20
C ASP A 531 29.65 6.52 -5.31
N LEU A 532 28.75 7.51 -5.24
CA LEU A 532 27.61 7.53 -4.32
C LEU A 532 26.31 7.24 -5.06
N ILE A 533 25.55 6.27 -4.56
CA ILE A 533 24.15 6.04 -4.99
C ILE A 533 23.23 6.63 -3.92
N PHE A 534 22.29 7.48 -4.33
CA PHE A 534 21.44 8.24 -3.40
C PHE A 534 20.11 8.67 -3.99
N GLU A 535 19.15 8.96 -3.12
CA GLU A 535 17.99 9.79 -3.41
C GLU A 535 18.25 11.22 -2.94
N ALA A 536 17.75 12.21 -3.67
CA ALA A 536 17.83 13.61 -3.27
C ALA A 536 16.48 14.07 -2.68
N ARG A 537 16.48 14.49 -1.42
CA ARG A 537 15.27 14.91 -0.70
C ARG A 537 15.39 16.35 -0.20
N SER A 538 14.25 17.02 -0.05
CA SER A 538 14.19 18.28 0.70
C SER A 538 14.23 17.98 2.21
N ASN A 539 15.02 18.77 2.94
CA ASN A 539 15.09 18.74 4.40
C ASN A 539 14.87 20.15 4.94
N VAL A 540 13.85 20.31 5.77
CA VAL A 540 13.55 21.57 6.45
C VAL A 540 14.05 21.50 7.89
N TYR A 541 15.01 22.34 8.23
CA TYR A 541 15.53 22.46 9.57
C TYR A 541 15.48 23.93 10.03
N GLN A 542 14.81 24.19 11.15
CA GLN A 542 14.61 25.56 11.69
C GLN A 542 14.04 26.54 10.67
N GLY A 543 13.11 26.08 9.82
CA GLY A 543 12.49 26.90 8.78
C GLY A 543 13.32 27.12 7.52
N VAL A 544 14.53 26.56 7.45
CA VAL A 544 15.41 26.64 6.27
C VAL A 544 15.32 25.34 5.50
N GLU A 545 14.87 25.41 4.24
CA GLU A 545 14.85 24.29 3.31
C GLU A 545 16.23 24.09 2.67
N SER A 546 16.70 22.86 2.63
CA SER A 546 17.98 22.48 2.03
C SER A 546 17.88 21.11 1.36
N VAL A 547 18.80 20.85 0.42
CA VAL A 547 18.95 19.52 -0.17
C VAL A 547 19.65 18.59 0.79
N GLN A 548 19.15 17.36 0.94
CA GLN A 548 19.80 16.26 1.64
C GLN A 548 19.85 15.02 0.74
N LEU A 549 21.01 14.36 0.71
CA LEU A 549 21.18 13.08 0.03
C LEU A 549 20.87 11.95 1.01
N ILE A 550 19.94 11.07 0.64
CA ILE A 550 19.68 9.83 1.36
C ILE A 550 20.48 8.72 0.68
N VAL A 551 21.57 8.31 1.29
CA VAL A 551 22.52 7.38 0.69
C VAL A 551 21.96 5.96 0.64
N ALA A 552 21.81 5.43 -0.58
CA ALA A 552 21.42 4.05 -0.84
C ALA A 552 22.63 3.12 -0.77
N GLY A 553 23.79 3.53 -1.31
CA GLY A 553 25.01 2.74 -1.30
C GLY A 553 26.24 3.50 -1.79
N VAL A 554 27.34 2.77 -1.81
CA VAL A 554 28.67 3.21 -2.31
C VAL A 554 29.14 2.14 -3.29
N VAL A 555 29.67 2.56 -4.44
CA VAL A 555 30.26 1.68 -5.46
C VAL A 555 31.76 1.73 -5.40
#